data_c18c77463de501a239c0d1fde26caaab
#
_entry.id   c18c77463de501a239c0d1fde26caaab
#
_cell.length_a   1.000
_cell.length_b   1.000
_cell.length_c   1.000
_cell.angle_alpha   90.00
_cell.angle_beta   90.00
_cell.angle_gamma   90.00
#
_symmetry.space_group_name_H-M   'P 1'
#
loop_
_entity.id
_entity.type
_entity.pdbx_description
1 polymer ?
#
loop_
_entity_poly.entity_id
_entity_poly.type
_entity_poly.pdbx_seq_one_letter_code
_entity_poly.pdbx_strand_id
1 'polypeptide(L)'
;MNKQIFIVLGVCLVIVSCKQLTKATDFITQPTAKEIYARDFEDTDVIFNTWTKNFEVSKNDSLKINLPYLEQVQLHSTNLQSYSYNINLSEGELFNLQIESDVDSIQFFSELFKIEGDSITSFKSLIKSKPNETNMSVPIKESATYKLILQPEIYASTKASLKIFTSPTYYFPVAGKTSKAIQSFWGASRDGGKRSHKGVDIFAERGTPVIAAVDGYVSSTGNKGLGGKQVWLRDGLFGASLYYAHLDSIATQSGKKVKIGDTLGFVGNTGNAKYTPPHLHFGIYKGYNGAVNPLPFIKNAEIPETDNLFVSITPKAIIKNSVANIRIGPSSKFDKISQLKRNDTITVLGKQDDWLHIKTGDGQKAFVFKTLTESLP
;
A
#
# COMPACT_ATOMS: atom_id res chain seq x y z
N MET A 1 47.83 -51.64 -43.63
CA MET A 1 47.36 -50.25 -43.95
C MET A 1 46.44 -49.82 -42.83
N ASN A 2 46.99 -49.14 -41.82
CA ASN A 2 46.23 -48.67 -40.67
C ASN A 2 45.80 -47.22 -40.92
N LYS A 3 44.49 -46.98 -40.98
CA LYS A 3 43.92 -45.63 -40.96
C LYS A 3 43.64 -45.22 -39.50
N GLN A 4 44.48 -44.34 -38.99
CA GLN A 4 44.21 -43.63 -37.74
C GLN A 4 43.20 -42.51 -38.04
N ILE A 5 42.05 -42.58 -37.40
CA ILE A 5 41.04 -41.54 -37.41
C ILE A 5 41.38 -40.59 -36.25
N PHE A 6 41.84 -39.36 -36.57
CA PHE A 6 41.96 -38.27 -35.59
C PHE A 6 40.59 -37.68 -35.32
N ILE A 7 40.07 -37.92 -34.13
CA ILE A 7 38.89 -37.21 -33.61
C ILE A 7 39.41 -35.88 -33.07
N VAL A 8 39.16 -34.79 -33.80
CA VAL A 8 39.37 -33.44 -33.31
C VAL A 8 38.20 -33.09 -32.41
N LEU A 9 38.41 -33.18 -31.10
CA LEU A 9 37.46 -32.69 -30.10
C LEU A 9 37.55 -31.16 -30.08
N GLY A 10 36.66 -30.48 -30.80
CA GLY A 10 36.54 -29.03 -30.74
C GLY A 10 35.96 -28.59 -29.38
N VAL A 11 36.83 -28.17 -28.47
CA VAL A 11 36.41 -27.49 -27.26
C VAL A 11 35.93 -26.09 -27.66
N CYS A 12 34.64 -25.91 -27.83
CA CYS A 12 34.02 -24.59 -27.92
C CYS A 12 34.13 -23.93 -26.54
N LEU A 13 35.18 -23.14 -26.34
CA LEU A 13 35.27 -22.20 -25.23
C LEU A 13 34.19 -21.13 -25.44
N VAL A 14 33.04 -21.34 -24.84
CA VAL A 14 32.00 -20.30 -24.75
C VAL A 14 32.54 -19.22 -23.83
N ILE A 15 33.03 -18.13 -24.40
CA ILE A 15 33.39 -16.91 -23.65
C ILE A 15 32.07 -16.30 -23.21
N VAL A 16 31.54 -16.78 -22.11
CA VAL A 16 30.41 -16.16 -21.42
C VAL A 16 30.93 -14.87 -20.78
N SER A 17 30.52 -13.73 -21.34
CA SER A 17 30.80 -12.42 -20.73
C SER A 17 30.31 -12.42 -19.30
N CYS A 18 31.07 -11.79 -18.36
CA CYS A 18 30.63 -11.60 -16.97
C CYS A 18 29.20 -11.07 -16.87
N LYS A 19 28.79 -10.17 -17.78
CA LYS A 19 27.42 -9.65 -17.87
C LYS A 19 26.37 -10.72 -18.24
N GLN A 20 26.71 -11.74 -19.03
CA GLN A 20 25.80 -12.84 -19.34
C GLN A 20 25.66 -13.81 -18.17
N LEU A 21 26.77 -14.06 -17.44
CA LEU A 21 26.74 -14.87 -16.23
C LEU A 21 25.89 -14.20 -15.15
N THR A 22 26.05 -12.88 -14.94
CA THR A 22 25.27 -12.10 -13.99
C THR A 22 23.76 -12.15 -14.32
N LYS A 23 23.39 -11.99 -15.60
CA LYS A 23 21.97 -12.09 -16.02
C LYS A 23 21.36 -13.47 -15.76
N ALA A 24 22.14 -14.54 -16.01
CA ALA A 24 21.68 -15.90 -15.73
C ALA A 24 21.51 -16.15 -14.22
N THR A 25 22.41 -15.62 -13.41
CA THR A 25 22.32 -15.69 -11.94
C THR A 25 21.13 -14.88 -11.44
N ASP A 26 20.90 -13.68 -11.96
CA ASP A 26 19.78 -12.79 -11.58
C ASP A 26 18.42 -13.41 -11.90
N PHE A 27 18.31 -14.18 -12.97
CA PHE A 27 17.08 -14.92 -13.27
C PHE A 27 16.73 -15.94 -12.17
N ILE A 28 17.75 -16.55 -11.55
CA ILE A 28 17.56 -17.52 -10.47
C ILE A 28 17.40 -16.84 -9.11
N THR A 29 18.25 -15.85 -8.81
CA THR A 29 18.31 -15.21 -7.49
C THR A 29 17.27 -14.09 -7.30
N GLN A 30 16.74 -13.54 -8.41
CA GLN A 30 15.77 -12.42 -8.43
C GLN A 30 16.18 -11.27 -7.50
N PRO A 31 17.38 -10.68 -7.67
CA PRO A 31 17.87 -9.64 -6.78
C PRO A 31 16.95 -8.41 -6.82
N THR A 32 16.85 -7.73 -5.70
CA THR A 32 16.11 -6.47 -5.59
C THR A 32 16.82 -5.34 -6.37
N ALA A 33 16.11 -4.26 -6.64
CA ALA A 33 16.70 -3.07 -7.26
C ALA A 33 17.93 -2.57 -6.48
N LYS A 34 17.84 -2.55 -5.15
CA LYS A 34 18.91 -2.09 -4.27
C LYS A 34 20.15 -3.01 -4.32
N GLU A 35 19.95 -4.33 -4.40
CA GLU A 35 21.05 -5.30 -4.53
C GLU A 35 21.75 -5.21 -5.89
N ILE A 36 21.01 -4.91 -6.96
CA ILE A 36 21.61 -4.64 -8.28
C ILE A 36 22.42 -3.34 -8.24
N TYR A 37 21.82 -2.26 -7.70
CA TYR A 37 22.49 -0.97 -7.58
C TYR A 37 23.77 -1.02 -6.75
N ALA A 38 23.76 -1.81 -5.68
CA ALA A 38 24.93 -1.99 -4.81
C ALA A 38 26.17 -2.55 -5.54
N ARG A 39 26.00 -3.24 -6.67
CA ARG A 39 27.12 -3.82 -7.45
C ARG A 39 27.99 -2.78 -8.15
N ASP A 40 27.50 -1.55 -8.26
CA ASP A 40 28.24 -0.43 -8.88
C ASP A 40 29.20 0.25 -7.90
N PHE A 41 29.25 -0.19 -6.63
CA PHE A 41 30.04 0.40 -5.56
C PHE A 41 30.97 -0.64 -4.92
N GLU A 42 32.11 -0.17 -4.43
CA GLU A 42 33.02 -0.97 -3.62
C GLU A 42 32.62 -0.91 -2.13
N ASP A 43 32.96 -1.95 -1.35
CA ASP A 43 32.67 -2.00 0.10
C ASP A 43 33.32 -0.85 0.89
N THR A 44 34.38 -0.24 0.35
CA THR A 44 35.08 0.91 0.91
C THR A 44 34.51 2.27 0.56
N ASP A 45 33.49 2.32 -0.32
CA ASP A 45 32.87 3.58 -0.75
C ASP A 45 32.13 4.26 0.40
N VAL A 46 32.67 5.40 0.85
CA VAL A 46 32.14 6.16 1.99
C VAL A 46 30.74 6.70 1.73
N ILE A 47 30.46 7.11 0.47
CA ILE A 47 29.17 7.69 0.11
C ILE A 47 28.11 6.58 0.09
N PHE A 48 28.42 5.44 -0.51
CA PHE A 48 27.54 4.29 -0.53
C PHE A 48 27.26 3.75 0.88
N ASN A 49 28.28 3.66 1.72
CA ASN A 49 28.15 3.23 3.11
C ASN A 49 27.28 4.20 3.93
N THR A 50 27.42 5.53 3.70
CA THR A 50 26.56 6.54 4.34
C THR A 50 25.14 6.44 3.86
N TRP A 51 24.93 6.25 2.57
CA TRP A 51 23.62 6.05 1.96
C TRP A 51 22.91 4.81 2.52
N THR A 52 23.62 3.68 2.61
CA THR A 52 23.10 2.44 3.20
C THR A 52 22.75 2.62 4.68
N LYS A 53 23.64 3.27 5.45
CA LYS A 53 23.41 3.57 6.87
C LYS A 53 22.16 4.44 7.08
N ASN A 54 21.93 5.43 6.22
CA ASN A 54 20.74 6.29 6.31
C ASN A 54 19.44 5.51 6.12
N PHE A 55 19.44 4.48 5.26
CA PHE A 55 18.30 3.57 5.13
C PHE A 55 18.03 2.81 6.43
N GLU A 56 19.06 2.24 7.03
CA GLU A 56 18.95 1.46 8.28
C GLU A 56 18.48 2.34 9.45
N VAL A 57 19.04 3.54 9.59
CA VAL A 57 18.63 4.50 10.62
C VAL A 57 17.16 4.90 10.47
N SER A 58 16.67 5.01 9.23
CA SER A 58 15.28 5.37 8.95
C SER A 58 14.24 4.36 9.44
N LYS A 59 14.64 3.13 9.76
CA LYS A 59 13.77 2.16 10.45
C LYS A 59 13.31 2.66 11.81
N ASN A 60 14.10 3.50 12.47
CA ASN A 60 13.83 4.05 13.79
C ASN A 60 13.01 5.36 13.76
N ASP A 61 12.76 5.93 12.58
CA ASP A 61 11.95 7.14 12.45
C ASP A 61 10.51 6.88 12.93
N SER A 62 9.95 7.81 13.70
CA SER A 62 8.62 7.68 14.30
C SER A 62 7.49 8.34 13.49
N LEU A 63 7.79 8.90 12.31
CA LEU A 63 6.81 9.64 11.52
C LEU A 63 5.61 8.78 11.17
N LYS A 64 4.41 9.37 11.24
CA LYS A 64 3.11 8.73 10.94
C LYS A 64 2.37 9.51 9.87
N ILE A 65 1.77 8.80 8.95
CA ILE A 65 0.88 9.39 7.95
C ILE A 65 -0.48 8.68 7.94
N ASN A 66 -1.52 9.42 7.56
CA ASN A 66 -2.84 8.87 7.24
C ASN A 66 -2.98 8.82 5.72
N LEU A 67 -3.65 7.78 5.22
CA LEU A 67 -3.93 7.64 3.80
C LEU A 67 -5.31 8.23 3.43
N PRO A 68 -5.47 8.79 2.23
CA PRO A 68 -4.45 8.98 1.19
C PRO A 68 -3.42 10.06 1.56
N TYR A 69 -2.19 9.91 1.07
CA TYR A 69 -1.09 10.82 1.36
C TYR A 69 -0.36 11.19 0.08
N LEU A 70 -0.06 12.51 -0.07
CA LEU A 70 0.73 13.03 -1.17
C LEU A 70 1.79 13.98 -0.61
N GLU A 71 3.04 13.69 -0.87
CA GLU A 71 4.15 14.56 -0.51
C GLU A 71 4.95 14.95 -1.74
N GLN A 72 5.23 16.22 -1.87
CA GLN A 72 6.14 16.77 -2.86
C GLN A 72 7.53 16.87 -2.25
N VAL A 73 8.54 16.37 -2.92
CA VAL A 73 9.92 16.37 -2.44
C VAL A 73 10.85 17.01 -3.46
N GLN A 74 11.88 17.68 -2.96
CA GLN A 74 12.99 18.17 -3.75
C GLN A 74 14.25 17.44 -3.36
N LEU A 75 14.78 16.62 -4.26
CA LEU A 75 16.03 15.90 -4.05
C LEU A 75 17.20 16.79 -4.39
N HIS A 76 18.26 16.65 -3.61
CA HIS A 76 19.52 17.37 -3.83
C HIS A 76 20.66 16.37 -3.79
N SER A 77 21.54 16.42 -4.77
CA SER A 77 22.66 15.47 -4.96
C SER A 77 23.61 15.33 -3.75
N THR A 78 23.64 16.35 -2.90
CA THR A 78 24.45 16.35 -1.67
C THR A 78 23.72 15.71 -0.48
N ASN A 79 22.46 15.34 -0.64
CA ASN A 79 21.61 14.93 0.46
C ASN A 79 21.20 13.45 0.33
N LEU A 80 21.94 12.56 0.98
CA LEU A 80 21.72 11.11 0.96
C LEU A 80 20.54 10.71 1.87
N GLN A 81 19.35 11.27 1.65
CA GLN A 81 18.21 11.07 2.55
C GLN A 81 17.37 9.85 2.20
N SER A 82 16.76 9.30 3.25
CA SER A 82 15.66 8.33 3.15
C SER A 82 14.39 8.97 3.72
N TYR A 83 13.26 8.65 3.12
CA TYR A 83 11.92 9.00 3.61
C TYR A 83 11.33 7.78 4.28
N SER A 84 10.71 7.94 5.43
CA SER A 84 10.16 6.80 6.17
C SER A 84 8.89 7.18 6.92
N TYR A 85 7.89 6.28 6.85
CA TYR A 85 6.57 6.54 7.43
C TYR A 85 6.01 5.28 8.07
N ASN A 86 5.41 5.44 9.25
CA ASN A 86 4.55 4.43 9.85
C ASN A 86 3.12 4.62 9.36
N ILE A 87 2.51 3.54 8.86
CA ILE A 87 1.21 3.52 8.21
C ILE A 87 0.39 2.38 8.81
N ASN A 88 -0.83 2.67 9.28
CA ASN A 88 -1.76 1.63 9.66
C ASN A 88 -2.48 1.12 8.42
N LEU A 89 -2.31 -0.15 8.11
CA LEU A 89 -2.97 -0.81 6.99
C LEU A 89 -3.87 -1.93 7.49
N SER A 90 -5.01 -2.10 6.83
CA SER A 90 -6.00 -3.12 7.18
C SER A 90 -5.93 -4.30 6.21
N GLU A 91 -6.19 -5.49 6.72
CA GLU A 91 -6.39 -6.66 5.89
C GLU A 91 -7.47 -6.40 4.83
N GLY A 92 -7.19 -6.76 3.58
CA GLY A 92 -8.11 -6.55 2.45
C GLY A 92 -7.82 -5.27 1.64
N GLU A 93 -7.01 -4.36 2.14
CA GLU A 93 -6.53 -3.24 1.36
C GLU A 93 -5.44 -3.69 0.37
N LEU A 94 -5.40 -3.07 -0.79
CA LEU A 94 -4.25 -3.07 -1.71
C LEU A 94 -3.46 -1.80 -1.42
N PHE A 95 -2.29 -1.93 -0.82
CA PHE A 95 -1.37 -0.82 -0.62
C PHE A 95 -0.77 -0.41 -1.96
N ASN A 96 -0.72 0.90 -2.23
CA ASN A 96 -0.14 1.47 -3.44
C ASN A 96 0.83 2.59 -3.08
N LEU A 97 2.00 2.57 -3.71
CA LEU A 97 2.96 3.65 -3.78
C LEU A 97 3.16 3.99 -5.25
N GLN A 98 3.02 5.26 -5.60
CA GLN A 98 3.36 5.79 -6.91
C GLN A 98 4.33 6.95 -6.72
N ILE A 99 5.45 6.91 -7.45
CA ILE A 99 6.47 7.96 -7.42
C ILE A 99 6.56 8.54 -8.83
N GLU A 100 6.32 9.82 -8.94
CA GLU A 100 6.46 10.59 -10.16
C GLU A 100 7.58 11.60 -9.99
N SER A 101 8.48 11.74 -10.95
CA SER A 101 9.59 12.70 -10.93
C SER A 101 9.64 13.51 -12.22
N ASP A 102 10.18 14.71 -12.15
CA ASP A 102 10.38 15.59 -13.34
C ASP A 102 11.55 15.12 -14.22
N VAL A 103 12.25 14.04 -13.81
CA VAL A 103 13.30 13.35 -14.57
C VAL A 103 13.01 11.86 -14.56
N ASP A 104 12.78 11.27 -15.72
CA ASP A 104 12.33 9.87 -15.86
C ASP A 104 13.37 8.81 -15.45
N SER A 105 14.63 9.17 -15.33
CA SER A 105 15.73 8.22 -15.08
C SER A 105 16.08 8.03 -13.61
N ILE A 106 15.44 8.72 -12.69
CA ILE A 106 15.78 8.63 -11.25
C ILE A 106 15.21 7.36 -10.63
N GLN A 107 16.07 6.58 -9.99
CA GLN A 107 15.67 5.37 -9.31
C GLN A 107 15.35 5.63 -7.83
N PHE A 108 14.25 5.04 -7.36
CA PHE A 108 13.87 4.98 -5.95
C PHE A 108 13.88 3.55 -5.46
N PHE A 109 14.48 3.33 -4.32
CA PHE A 109 14.48 2.04 -3.63
C PHE A 109 13.46 2.09 -2.51
N SER A 110 12.40 1.33 -2.68
CA SER A 110 11.25 1.33 -1.76
C SER A 110 11.13 -0.03 -1.09
N GLU A 111 10.87 -0.04 0.20
CA GLU A 111 10.60 -1.26 0.96
C GLU A 111 9.49 -1.02 1.97
N LEU A 112 8.53 -1.94 2.00
CA LEU A 112 7.45 -1.97 2.98
C LEU A 112 7.69 -3.11 3.95
N PHE A 113 7.77 -2.78 5.23
CA PHE A 113 7.94 -3.73 6.32
C PHE A 113 6.68 -3.80 7.17
N LYS A 114 6.33 -4.97 7.64
CA LYS A 114 5.43 -5.13 8.78
C LYS A 114 6.24 -4.92 10.07
N ILE A 115 5.73 -4.09 10.97
CA ILE A 115 6.30 -3.90 12.30
C ILE A 115 5.77 -5.01 13.20
N GLU A 116 6.66 -5.77 13.83
CA GLU A 116 6.32 -6.87 14.73
C GLU A 116 6.93 -6.63 16.13
N GLY A 117 6.24 -7.12 17.16
CA GLY A 117 6.70 -7.09 18.56
C GLY A 117 6.29 -5.84 19.33
N ASP A 118 5.99 -6.04 20.61
CA ASP A 118 5.62 -4.96 21.54
C ASP A 118 6.82 -4.44 22.33
N SER A 119 7.79 -5.28 22.63
CA SER A 119 8.95 -4.96 23.48
C SER A 119 10.25 -4.78 22.70
N ILE A 120 10.44 -5.53 21.62
CA ILE A 120 11.56 -5.41 20.70
C ILE A 120 10.98 -5.26 19.30
N THR A 121 11.09 -4.06 18.74
CA THR A 121 10.59 -3.79 17.39
C THR A 121 11.41 -4.55 16.36
N SER A 122 10.79 -5.44 15.63
CA SER A 122 11.36 -6.12 14.48
C SER A 122 10.65 -5.69 13.19
N PHE A 123 11.36 -5.78 12.08
CA PHE A 123 10.87 -5.37 10.77
C PHE A 123 10.89 -6.56 9.82
N LYS A 124 9.70 -7.08 9.50
CA LYS A 124 9.55 -8.15 8.52
C LYS A 124 9.28 -7.53 7.14
N SER A 125 10.22 -7.67 6.21
CA SER A 125 10.05 -7.19 4.84
C SER A 125 8.86 -7.89 4.18
N LEU A 126 7.94 -7.10 3.63
CA LEU A 126 6.77 -7.58 2.90
C LEU A 126 7.00 -7.51 1.39
N ILE A 127 7.52 -6.39 0.90
CA ILE A 127 7.81 -6.17 -0.52
C ILE A 127 8.93 -5.14 -0.66
N LYS A 128 9.75 -5.31 -1.69
CA LYS A 128 10.81 -4.38 -2.12
C LYS A 128 10.55 -3.96 -3.56
N SER A 129 10.99 -2.76 -3.94
CA SER A 129 10.95 -2.32 -5.33
C SER A 129 11.78 -3.26 -6.21
N LYS A 130 11.25 -3.54 -7.40
CA LYS A 130 11.98 -4.31 -8.42
C LYS A 130 12.83 -3.37 -9.28
N PRO A 131 13.81 -3.91 -10.00
CA PRO A 131 14.61 -3.12 -10.92
C PRO A 131 13.73 -2.37 -11.92
N ASN A 132 14.00 -1.09 -12.11
CA ASN A 132 13.27 -0.18 -13.02
C ASN A 132 11.77 0.02 -12.68
N GLU A 133 11.33 -0.35 -11.48
CA GLU A 133 9.98 -0.07 -11.00
C GLU A 133 10.03 1.01 -9.90
N THR A 134 9.37 2.14 -10.11
CA THR A 134 9.19 3.20 -9.10
C THR A 134 7.89 3.00 -8.32
N ASN A 135 6.94 2.29 -8.88
CA ASN A 135 5.64 2.02 -8.27
C ASN A 135 5.65 0.68 -7.53
N MET A 136 4.88 0.61 -6.46
CA MET A 136 4.72 -0.60 -5.67
C MET A 136 3.25 -0.83 -5.38
N SER A 137 2.80 -2.08 -5.51
CA SER A 137 1.43 -2.47 -5.13
C SER A 137 1.45 -3.86 -4.48
N VAL A 138 0.82 -3.98 -3.31
CA VAL A 138 0.78 -5.25 -2.57
C VAL A 138 -0.50 -5.41 -1.75
N PRO A 139 -1.19 -6.57 -1.82
CA PRO A 139 -2.35 -6.84 -0.99
C PRO A 139 -1.93 -7.06 0.47
N ILE A 140 -2.62 -6.37 1.37
CA ILE A 140 -2.39 -6.47 2.82
C ILE A 140 -3.19 -7.66 3.35
N LYS A 141 -2.47 -8.66 3.86
CA LYS A 141 -3.06 -9.91 4.38
C LYS A 141 -3.27 -9.91 5.89
N GLU A 142 -2.81 -8.89 6.58
CA GLU A 142 -2.91 -8.77 8.04
C GLU A 142 -3.00 -7.28 8.44
N SER A 143 -3.95 -6.94 9.29
CA SER A 143 -4.07 -5.59 9.83
C SER A 143 -2.95 -5.32 10.84
N ALA A 144 -2.10 -4.34 10.56
CA ALA A 144 -0.94 -3.99 11.39
C ALA A 144 -0.45 -2.56 11.10
N THR A 145 0.52 -2.12 11.88
CA THR A 145 1.35 -0.97 11.49
C THR A 145 2.48 -1.43 10.59
N TYR A 146 2.65 -0.72 9.50
CA TYR A 146 3.71 -0.98 8.52
C TYR A 146 4.67 0.19 8.46
N LYS A 147 5.94 -0.09 8.18
CA LYS A 147 6.98 0.91 7.92
C LYS A 147 7.28 0.94 6.43
N LEU A 148 7.01 2.06 5.77
CA LEU A 148 7.47 2.33 4.42
C LEU A 148 8.78 3.09 4.49
N ILE A 149 9.80 2.64 3.76
CA ILE A 149 11.06 3.37 3.56
C ILE A 149 11.28 3.56 2.07
N LEU A 150 11.62 4.78 1.69
CA LEU A 150 11.91 5.23 0.33
C LEU A 150 13.28 5.89 0.33
N GLN A 151 14.14 5.49 -0.58
CA GLN A 151 15.47 6.07 -0.71
C GLN A 151 15.77 6.32 -2.20
N PRO A 152 16.05 7.57 -2.61
CA PRO A 152 16.51 7.84 -3.96
C PRO A 152 17.93 7.33 -4.15
N GLU A 153 18.33 7.12 -5.41
CA GLU A 153 19.72 6.82 -5.75
C GLU A 153 20.67 7.93 -5.31
N ILE A 154 21.95 7.59 -5.21
CA ILE A 154 23.01 8.54 -4.86
C ILE A 154 23.11 9.61 -5.97
N TYR A 155 23.31 10.86 -5.57
CA TYR A 155 23.36 12.03 -6.45
C TYR A 155 22.05 12.41 -7.13
N ALA A 156 20.92 11.82 -6.78
CA ALA A 156 19.61 12.24 -7.29
C ALA A 156 19.38 13.75 -7.04
N SER A 157 19.04 14.45 -8.11
CA SER A 157 18.73 15.90 -8.06
C SER A 157 17.52 16.16 -8.95
N THR A 158 16.32 16.14 -8.37
CA THR A 158 15.06 16.21 -9.09
C THR A 158 13.94 16.62 -8.15
N LYS A 159 12.79 16.98 -8.70
CA LYS A 159 11.53 17.11 -7.97
C LYS A 159 10.74 15.83 -8.15
N ALA A 160 10.09 15.37 -7.09
CA ALA A 160 9.25 14.20 -7.15
C ALA A 160 8.00 14.35 -6.28
N SER A 161 6.97 13.57 -6.63
CA SER A 161 5.75 13.41 -5.85
C SER A 161 5.63 11.97 -5.38
N LEU A 162 5.40 11.82 -4.08
CA LEU A 162 5.17 10.53 -3.43
C LEU A 162 3.67 10.40 -3.17
N LYS A 163 2.96 9.53 -3.90
CA LYS A 163 1.55 9.22 -3.72
C LYS A 163 1.42 7.89 -3.01
N ILE A 164 0.85 7.89 -1.80
CA ILE A 164 0.67 6.70 -0.98
C ILE A 164 -0.83 6.59 -0.67
N PHE A 165 -1.45 5.49 -1.08
CA PHE A 165 -2.88 5.28 -0.89
C PHE A 165 -3.23 3.80 -0.84
N THR A 166 -4.48 3.49 -0.45
CA THR A 166 -5.02 2.14 -0.55
C THR A 166 -6.16 2.08 -1.54
N SER A 167 -6.31 0.93 -2.18
CA SER A 167 -7.44 0.58 -3.03
C SER A 167 -8.03 -0.76 -2.58
N PRO A 168 -9.28 -1.08 -2.97
CA PRO A 168 -9.88 -2.35 -2.61
C PRO A 168 -9.22 -3.51 -3.35
N THR A 169 -9.12 -4.67 -2.69
CA THR A 169 -8.68 -5.91 -3.33
C THR A 169 -9.81 -6.67 -4.02
N TYR A 170 -11.07 -6.37 -3.65
CA TYR A 170 -12.26 -6.93 -4.27
C TYR A 170 -13.04 -5.87 -5.04
N TYR A 171 -13.66 -6.29 -6.12
CA TYR A 171 -14.58 -5.44 -6.87
C TYR A 171 -15.87 -5.20 -6.05
N PHE A 172 -16.50 -4.03 -6.23
CA PHE A 172 -17.69 -3.69 -5.47
C PHE A 172 -18.86 -4.62 -5.87
N PRO A 173 -19.54 -5.31 -4.92
CA PRO A 173 -20.38 -6.46 -5.23
C PRO A 173 -21.78 -6.12 -5.77
N VAL A 174 -22.13 -4.85 -5.95
CA VAL A 174 -23.42 -4.39 -6.52
C VAL A 174 -23.12 -3.52 -7.73
N ALA A 175 -23.62 -3.90 -8.89
CA ALA A 175 -23.35 -3.22 -10.16
C ALA A 175 -23.81 -1.75 -10.13
N GLY A 176 -22.94 -0.85 -10.62
CA GLY A 176 -23.20 0.59 -10.69
C GLY A 176 -23.25 1.31 -9.33
N LYS A 177 -22.93 0.63 -8.21
CA LYS A 177 -22.85 1.22 -6.88
C LYS A 177 -21.40 1.35 -6.43
N THR A 178 -21.18 2.14 -5.40
CA THR A 178 -19.88 2.39 -4.76
C THR A 178 -20.02 2.26 -3.25
N SER A 179 -18.93 2.39 -2.50
CA SER A 179 -18.95 2.37 -1.03
C SER A 179 -19.88 3.39 -0.39
N LYS A 180 -20.34 4.42 -1.13
CA LYS A 180 -21.38 5.37 -0.68
C LYS A 180 -22.75 4.71 -0.48
N ALA A 181 -23.00 3.56 -1.09
CA ALA A 181 -24.25 2.79 -0.92
C ALA A 181 -24.26 1.92 0.35
N ILE A 182 -23.15 1.82 1.08
CA ILE A 182 -23.07 1.11 2.35
C ILE A 182 -23.69 1.97 3.44
N GLN A 183 -24.79 1.51 4.04
CA GLN A 183 -25.50 2.25 5.09
C GLN A 183 -25.48 1.52 6.45
N SER A 184 -25.07 0.25 6.48
CA SER A 184 -24.89 -0.49 7.71
C SER A 184 -23.55 -1.22 7.70
N PHE A 185 -22.78 -1.01 8.76
CA PHE A 185 -21.38 -1.38 8.82
C PHE A 185 -21.17 -2.61 9.70
N TRP A 186 -20.01 -3.23 9.54
CA TRP A 186 -19.49 -4.28 10.40
C TRP A 186 -19.55 -3.90 11.88
N GLY A 187 -19.96 -4.84 12.72
CA GLY A 187 -20.01 -4.62 14.17
C GLY A 187 -21.28 -3.93 14.67
N ALA A 188 -22.12 -3.39 13.78
CA ALA A 188 -23.37 -2.76 14.18
C ALA A 188 -24.26 -3.72 14.99
N SER A 189 -24.90 -3.21 16.03
CA SER A 189 -25.80 -3.98 16.90
C SER A 189 -27.01 -4.50 16.14
N ARG A 190 -27.40 -5.75 16.36
CA ARG A 190 -28.56 -6.45 15.81
C ARG A 190 -29.39 -7.08 16.93
N ASP A 191 -30.69 -7.21 16.68
CA ASP A 191 -31.63 -7.89 17.60
C ASP A 191 -31.58 -7.37 19.04
N GLY A 192 -31.54 -6.04 19.21
CA GLY A 192 -31.46 -5.44 20.54
C GLY A 192 -30.14 -5.71 21.28
N GLY A 193 -29.03 -5.88 20.55
CA GLY A 193 -27.70 -6.13 21.12
C GLY A 193 -27.31 -7.60 21.22
N LYS A 194 -28.21 -8.53 20.87
CA LYS A 194 -27.94 -9.98 20.97
C LYS A 194 -26.97 -10.49 19.92
N ARG A 195 -26.82 -9.79 18.79
CA ARG A 195 -25.91 -10.13 17.70
C ARG A 195 -25.14 -8.90 17.22
N SER A 196 -23.95 -9.11 16.72
CA SER A 196 -23.17 -8.15 15.97
C SER A 196 -23.32 -8.41 14.47
N HIS A 197 -23.39 -7.36 13.65
CA HIS A 197 -23.46 -7.42 12.20
C HIS A 197 -22.15 -8.01 11.64
N LYS A 198 -22.24 -9.14 10.95
CA LYS A 198 -21.09 -9.90 10.41
C LYS A 198 -20.90 -9.65 8.91
N GLY A 199 -21.11 -8.39 8.48
CA GLY A 199 -20.98 -7.95 7.10
C GLY A 199 -21.19 -6.47 6.96
N VAL A 200 -21.49 -6.04 5.75
CA VAL A 200 -21.97 -4.69 5.41
C VAL A 200 -23.28 -4.83 4.61
N ASP A 201 -24.19 -3.88 4.79
CA ASP A 201 -25.43 -3.85 4.02
C ASP A 201 -25.34 -2.72 2.98
N ILE A 202 -25.43 -3.12 1.69
CA ILE A 202 -25.29 -2.26 0.51
C ILE A 202 -26.66 -2.04 -0.08
N PHE A 203 -27.19 -0.83 0.03
CA PHE A 203 -28.55 -0.49 -0.40
C PHE A 203 -28.60 -0.18 -1.88
N ALA A 204 -29.53 -0.81 -2.58
CA ALA A 204 -29.82 -0.60 -3.99
C ALA A 204 -31.28 -0.99 -4.29
N GLU A 205 -31.79 -0.55 -5.44
CA GLU A 205 -33.12 -0.93 -5.91
C GLU A 205 -33.22 -2.45 -6.07
N ARG A 206 -34.41 -3.01 -5.79
CA ARG A 206 -34.72 -4.41 -6.06
C ARG A 206 -34.45 -4.74 -7.52
N GLY A 207 -33.79 -5.86 -7.77
CA GLY A 207 -33.42 -6.28 -9.11
C GLY A 207 -32.10 -5.71 -9.63
N THR A 208 -31.39 -4.84 -8.87
CA THR A 208 -30.04 -4.43 -9.22
C THR A 208 -29.12 -5.66 -9.25
N PRO A 209 -28.27 -5.86 -10.29
CA PRO A 209 -27.38 -7.01 -10.35
C PRO A 209 -26.39 -7.05 -9.18
N VAL A 210 -26.31 -8.22 -8.55
CA VAL A 210 -25.27 -8.59 -7.58
C VAL A 210 -24.22 -9.39 -8.32
N ILE A 211 -22.97 -8.96 -8.27
CA ILE A 211 -21.88 -9.47 -9.09
C ILE A 211 -20.76 -10.07 -8.27
N ALA A 212 -20.00 -10.97 -8.87
CA ALA A 212 -18.84 -11.58 -8.26
C ALA A 212 -17.77 -10.51 -7.97
N ALA A 213 -17.40 -10.35 -6.72
CA ALA A 213 -16.40 -9.38 -6.28
C ALA A 213 -14.96 -9.85 -6.56
N VAL A 214 -14.78 -11.13 -6.89
CA VAL A 214 -13.49 -11.77 -7.14
C VAL A 214 -13.66 -12.95 -8.09
N ASP A 215 -12.61 -13.32 -8.81
CA ASP A 215 -12.54 -14.59 -9.52
C ASP A 215 -12.60 -15.75 -8.53
N GLY A 216 -13.39 -16.79 -8.81
CA GLY A 216 -13.53 -17.91 -7.91
C GLY A 216 -14.53 -18.95 -8.36
N TYR A 217 -15.07 -19.70 -7.41
CA TYR A 217 -16.14 -20.64 -7.69
C TYR A 217 -17.27 -20.54 -6.66
N VAL A 218 -18.49 -20.73 -7.12
CA VAL A 218 -19.68 -20.74 -6.27
C VAL A 218 -19.70 -22.03 -5.45
N SER A 219 -19.45 -21.93 -4.16
CA SER A 219 -19.40 -23.10 -3.27
C SER A 219 -20.80 -23.56 -2.83
N SER A 220 -21.78 -22.64 -2.77
CA SER A 220 -23.15 -22.97 -2.38
C SER A 220 -24.13 -21.88 -2.82
N THR A 221 -25.35 -22.31 -3.17
CA THR A 221 -26.51 -21.43 -3.38
C THR A 221 -27.71 -21.99 -2.62
N GLY A 222 -28.69 -21.16 -2.30
CA GLY A 222 -29.92 -21.65 -1.67
C GLY A 222 -30.79 -20.56 -1.07
N ASN A 223 -31.93 -20.99 -0.51
CA ASN A 223 -32.84 -20.12 0.25
C ASN A 223 -32.98 -20.72 1.66
N LYS A 224 -32.24 -20.20 2.61
CA LYS A 224 -32.20 -20.76 3.98
C LYS A 224 -31.75 -19.75 5.01
N GLY A 225 -32.19 -19.97 6.25
CA GLY A 225 -31.76 -19.22 7.43
C GLY A 225 -32.06 -17.72 7.34
N LEU A 226 -31.28 -16.93 8.05
CA LEU A 226 -31.43 -15.49 8.12
C LEU A 226 -31.17 -14.78 6.77
N GLY A 227 -30.28 -15.34 5.95
CA GLY A 227 -29.87 -14.72 4.68
C GLY A 227 -30.92 -14.85 3.57
N GLY A 228 -31.94 -15.71 3.72
CA GLY A 228 -32.89 -15.99 2.64
C GLY A 228 -32.21 -16.56 1.41
N LYS A 229 -32.52 -16.02 0.21
CA LYS A 229 -31.80 -16.40 -1.00
C LYS A 229 -30.37 -15.86 -0.95
N GLN A 230 -29.41 -16.77 -1.14
CA GLN A 230 -27.99 -16.48 -0.87
C GLN A 230 -27.06 -17.24 -1.81
N VAL A 231 -25.87 -16.68 -2.02
CA VAL A 231 -24.75 -17.26 -2.75
C VAL A 231 -23.51 -17.19 -1.89
N TRP A 232 -22.72 -18.26 -1.90
CA TRP A 232 -21.39 -18.34 -1.33
C TRP A 232 -20.37 -18.50 -2.45
N LEU A 233 -19.40 -17.60 -2.52
CA LEU A 233 -18.30 -17.59 -3.48
C LEU A 233 -16.98 -17.85 -2.76
N ARG A 234 -16.19 -18.82 -3.23
CA ARG A 234 -14.87 -19.11 -2.69
C ARG A 234 -13.80 -18.31 -3.44
N ASP A 235 -13.06 -17.48 -2.72
CA ASP A 235 -11.93 -16.69 -3.19
C ASP A 235 -10.62 -17.49 -3.13
N GLY A 236 -9.77 -17.37 -4.16
CA GLY A 236 -8.44 -17.96 -4.23
C GLY A 236 -7.32 -17.12 -3.58
N LEU A 237 -7.48 -15.79 -3.47
CA LEU A 237 -6.42 -14.89 -3.02
C LEU A 237 -6.22 -14.91 -1.50
N PHE A 238 -7.31 -14.77 -0.75
CA PHE A 238 -7.30 -14.75 0.72
C PHE A 238 -7.79 -16.06 1.34
N GLY A 239 -8.20 -17.03 0.51
CA GLY A 239 -8.79 -18.27 0.98
C GLY A 239 -10.13 -18.07 1.71
N ALA A 240 -10.81 -16.95 1.44
CA ALA A 240 -12.05 -16.56 2.08
C ALA A 240 -13.29 -17.12 1.38
N SER A 241 -14.42 -17.13 2.08
CA SER A 241 -15.76 -17.34 1.52
C SER A 241 -16.52 -16.02 1.57
N LEU A 242 -16.95 -15.54 0.41
CA LEU A 242 -17.75 -14.32 0.28
C LEU A 242 -19.22 -14.71 0.31
N TYR A 243 -19.98 -14.01 1.12
CA TYR A 243 -21.40 -14.27 1.36
C TYR A 243 -22.25 -13.15 0.81
N TYR A 244 -23.17 -13.50 -0.09
CA TYR A 244 -24.10 -12.60 -0.75
C TYR A 244 -25.52 -13.03 -0.35
N ALA A 245 -26.24 -12.23 0.44
CA ALA A 245 -27.52 -12.61 1.00
C ALA A 245 -28.64 -11.57 0.75
N HIS A 246 -29.86 -11.93 1.11
CA HIS A 246 -31.10 -11.19 0.92
C HIS A 246 -31.49 -11.00 -0.55
N LEU A 247 -30.97 -11.87 -1.44
CA LEU A 247 -31.21 -11.76 -2.88
C LEU A 247 -32.71 -11.90 -3.21
N ASP A 248 -33.16 -11.19 -4.24
CA ASP A 248 -34.48 -11.39 -4.84
C ASP A 248 -34.52 -12.68 -5.66
N SER A 249 -33.48 -12.90 -6.47
CA SER A 249 -33.30 -14.14 -7.24
C SER A 249 -31.81 -14.49 -7.37
N ILE A 250 -31.52 -15.77 -7.59
CA ILE A 250 -30.18 -16.33 -7.78
C ILE A 250 -29.99 -16.60 -9.28
N ALA A 251 -28.91 -16.08 -9.89
CA ALA A 251 -28.58 -16.22 -11.30
C ALA A 251 -27.40 -17.17 -11.57
N THR A 252 -26.97 -17.92 -10.57
CA THR A 252 -25.83 -18.84 -10.65
C THR A 252 -26.17 -20.16 -9.95
N GLN A 253 -25.26 -21.12 -9.99
CA GLN A 253 -25.43 -22.43 -9.33
C GLN A 253 -24.15 -22.88 -8.65
N SER A 254 -24.29 -23.74 -7.64
CA SER A 254 -23.17 -24.36 -6.95
C SER A 254 -22.25 -25.10 -7.93
N GLY A 255 -20.92 -24.99 -7.71
CA GLY A 255 -19.89 -25.58 -8.57
C GLY A 255 -19.46 -24.72 -9.77
N LYS A 256 -20.19 -23.65 -10.10
CA LYS A 256 -19.85 -22.78 -11.24
C LYS A 256 -18.61 -21.96 -10.92
N LYS A 257 -17.64 -21.94 -11.84
CA LYS A 257 -16.54 -20.95 -11.86
C LYS A 257 -17.09 -19.63 -12.37
N VAL A 258 -16.68 -18.53 -11.74
CA VAL A 258 -17.09 -17.18 -12.08
C VAL A 258 -15.88 -16.27 -12.14
N LYS A 259 -16.01 -15.21 -12.94
CA LYS A 259 -15.07 -14.11 -13.07
C LYS A 259 -15.61 -12.87 -12.37
N ILE A 260 -14.72 -11.97 -12.00
CA ILE A 260 -15.12 -10.63 -11.50
C ILE A 260 -16.15 -10.02 -12.45
N GLY A 261 -17.27 -9.53 -11.88
CA GLY A 261 -18.33 -8.91 -12.64
C GLY A 261 -19.44 -9.86 -13.12
N ASP A 262 -19.24 -11.19 -13.05
CA ASP A 262 -20.32 -12.15 -13.38
C ASP A 262 -21.51 -11.97 -12.44
N THR A 263 -22.72 -11.99 -12.99
CA THR A 263 -23.94 -11.86 -12.19
C THR A 263 -24.20 -13.13 -11.38
N LEU A 264 -24.27 -12.97 -10.05
CA LEU A 264 -24.59 -14.03 -9.10
C LEU A 264 -26.07 -14.08 -8.74
N GLY A 265 -26.76 -12.95 -8.80
CA GLY A 265 -28.16 -12.77 -8.45
C GLY A 265 -28.58 -11.30 -8.52
N PHE A 266 -29.66 -10.99 -7.87
CA PHE A 266 -30.23 -9.63 -7.88
C PHE A 266 -30.57 -9.18 -6.47
N VAL A 267 -30.39 -7.89 -6.19
CA VAL A 267 -30.71 -7.28 -4.89
C VAL A 267 -32.18 -7.49 -4.52
N GLY A 268 -32.42 -7.92 -3.30
CA GLY A 268 -33.74 -8.14 -2.75
C GLY A 268 -33.81 -7.77 -1.27
N ASN A 269 -34.70 -8.45 -0.55
CA ASN A 269 -34.85 -8.35 0.90
C ASN A 269 -35.41 -9.68 1.50
N THR A 270 -35.00 -10.81 0.96
CA THR A 270 -35.44 -12.13 1.46
C THR A 270 -34.85 -12.46 2.83
N GLY A 271 -35.33 -13.51 3.46
CA GLY A 271 -34.91 -13.92 4.80
C GLY A 271 -35.38 -12.95 5.89
N ASN A 272 -34.52 -12.63 6.85
CA ASN A 272 -34.87 -11.72 7.95
C ASN A 272 -34.94 -10.23 7.51
N ALA A 273 -34.51 -9.89 6.29
CA ALA A 273 -34.57 -8.55 5.72
C ALA A 273 -35.96 -8.20 5.12
N LYS A 274 -36.96 -9.08 5.15
CA LYS A 274 -38.25 -8.92 4.46
C LYS A 274 -39.01 -7.62 4.78
N TYR A 275 -38.72 -7.00 5.90
CA TYR A 275 -39.37 -5.75 6.33
C TYR A 275 -38.44 -4.53 6.23
N THR A 276 -37.27 -4.68 5.62
CA THR A 276 -36.34 -3.59 5.39
C THR A 276 -36.30 -3.19 3.90
N PRO A 277 -35.83 -1.99 3.55
CA PRO A 277 -35.55 -1.63 2.17
C PRO A 277 -34.59 -2.65 1.52
N PRO A 278 -34.70 -2.87 0.19
CA PRO A 278 -33.84 -3.81 -0.52
C PRO A 278 -32.35 -3.47 -0.36
N HIS A 279 -31.55 -4.48 -0.07
CA HIS A 279 -30.10 -4.36 0.08
C HIS A 279 -29.41 -5.71 -0.12
N LEU A 280 -28.15 -5.67 -0.48
CA LEU A 280 -27.25 -6.82 -0.39
C LEU A 280 -26.61 -6.84 0.99
N HIS A 281 -26.77 -7.90 1.76
CA HIS A 281 -25.86 -8.19 2.85
C HIS A 281 -24.63 -8.89 2.30
N PHE A 282 -23.45 -8.26 2.44
CA PHE A 282 -22.17 -8.78 1.98
C PHE A 282 -21.28 -9.09 3.16
N GLY A 283 -20.83 -10.35 3.28
CA GLY A 283 -19.96 -10.84 4.35
C GLY A 283 -18.73 -11.57 3.81
N ILE A 284 -17.64 -11.54 4.58
CA ILE A 284 -16.39 -12.26 4.28
C ILE A 284 -16.07 -13.17 5.47
N TYR A 285 -15.79 -14.45 5.19
CA TYR A 285 -15.54 -15.48 6.22
C TYR A 285 -14.22 -16.19 5.92
N LYS A 286 -13.36 -16.31 6.92
CA LYS A 286 -12.01 -16.91 6.81
C LYS A 286 -11.86 -18.12 7.74
N GLY A 287 -12.27 -19.28 7.27
CA GLY A 287 -12.06 -20.54 7.97
C GLY A 287 -12.39 -20.45 9.47
N TYR A 288 -11.44 -20.81 10.31
CA TYR A 288 -11.58 -20.74 11.77
C TYR A 288 -11.66 -19.34 12.36
N ASN A 289 -11.17 -18.32 11.65
CA ASN A 289 -11.22 -16.92 12.12
C ASN A 289 -12.64 -16.33 12.02
N GLY A 290 -13.56 -17.03 11.39
CA GLY A 290 -14.95 -16.58 11.23
C GLY A 290 -15.10 -15.40 10.28
N ALA A 291 -16.08 -14.54 10.58
CA ALA A 291 -16.35 -13.34 9.76
C ALA A 291 -15.33 -12.23 10.03
N VAL A 292 -14.90 -11.53 8.98
CA VAL A 292 -14.03 -10.36 9.04
C VAL A 292 -14.73 -9.13 8.46
N ASN A 293 -14.26 -7.92 8.80
CA ASN A 293 -14.83 -6.68 8.28
C ASN A 293 -14.64 -6.58 6.76
N PRO A 294 -15.73 -6.53 5.94
CA PRO A 294 -15.60 -6.46 4.50
C PRO A 294 -15.16 -5.09 3.97
N LEU A 295 -15.31 -4.02 4.75
CA LEU A 295 -15.13 -2.66 4.25
C LEU A 295 -13.76 -2.41 3.61
N PRO A 296 -12.62 -2.80 4.18
CA PRO A 296 -11.30 -2.59 3.57
C PRO A 296 -11.15 -3.29 2.21
N PHE A 297 -11.86 -4.40 1.99
CA PHE A 297 -11.80 -5.18 0.76
C PHE A 297 -12.54 -4.53 -0.42
N ILE A 298 -13.54 -3.67 -0.16
CA ILE A 298 -14.46 -3.12 -1.17
C ILE A 298 -14.59 -1.59 -1.12
N LYS A 299 -13.95 -0.90 -0.18
CA LYS A 299 -14.00 0.57 -0.09
C LYS A 299 -13.32 1.18 -1.31
N ASN A 300 -14.01 2.07 -2.01
CA ASN A 300 -13.42 2.78 -3.15
C ASN A 300 -12.12 3.49 -2.76
N ALA A 301 -11.14 3.44 -3.65
CA ALA A 301 -9.89 4.17 -3.50
C ALA A 301 -10.14 5.68 -3.49
N GLU A 302 -9.40 6.37 -2.64
CA GLU A 302 -9.22 7.81 -2.68
C GLU A 302 -7.78 8.04 -3.12
N ILE A 303 -7.58 8.36 -4.41
CA ILE A 303 -6.25 8.62 -4.97
C ILE A 303 -5.95 10.10 -4.74
N PRO A 304 -4.81 10.44 -4.09
CA PRO A 304 -4.47 11.83 -3.88
C PRO A 304 -4.08 12.50 -5.20
N GLU A 305 -4.65 13.65 -5.47
CA GLU A 305 -4.40 14.43 -6.68
C GLU A 305 -3.85 15.81 -6.31
N THR A 306 -3.12 16.42 -7.23
CA THR A 306 -2.64 17.78 -7.14
C THR A 306 -2.49 18.39 -8.55
N ASP A 307 -2.81 19.67 -8.68
CA ASP A 307 -2.64 20.42 -9.92
C ASP A 307 -1.16 20.67 -10.26
N ASN A 308 -0.27 20.54 -9.29
CA ASN A 308 1.16 20.73 -9.46
C ASN A 308 1.96 19.63 -8.75
N LEU A 309 2.49 18.68 -9.54
CA LEU A 309 3.26 17.54 -9.03
C LEU A 309 4.70 17.92 -8.64
N PHE A 310 5.27 18.97 -9.27
CA PHE A 310 6.70 19.28 -9.16
C PHE A 310 6.91 20.70 -8.65
N VAL A 311 6.80 20.88 -7.33
CA VAL A 311 7.01 22.16 -6.66
C VAL A 311 8.47 22.35 -6.29
N SER A 312 9.01 23.53 -6.53
CA SER A 312 10.33 23.91 -5.98
C SER A 312 10.22 24.13 -4.48
N ILE A 313 11.08 23.48 -3.73
CA ILE A 313 11.14 23.54 -2.28
C ILE A 313 12.52 24.05 -1.88
N THR A 314 12.57 25.17 -1.17
CA THR A 314 13.83 25.68 -0.63
C THR A 314 14.35 24.72 0.42
N PRO A 315 15.62 24.25 0.31
CA PRO A 315 16.13 23.16 1.17
C PRO A 315 16.36 23.56 2.62
N LYS A 316 16.40 24.85 2.93
CA LYS A 316 16.60 25.36 4.29
C LYS A 316 15.53 26.40 4.65
N ALA A 317 15.13 26.38 5.90
CA ALA A 317 14.24 27.39 6.46
C ALA A 317 14.63 27.69 7.92
N ILE A 318 14.15 28.82 8.43
CA ILE A 318 14.24 29.18 9.85
C ILE A 318 12.86 29.25 10.47
N ILE A 319 12.79 29.05 11.77
CA ILE A 319 11.59 29.30 12.54
C ILE A 319 11.45 30.79 12.76
N LYS A 320 10.34 31.39 12.27
CA LYS A 320 10.09 32.84 12.42
C LYS A 320 9.33 33.23 13.70
N ASN A 321 8.53 32.30 14.22
CA ASN A 321 7.77 32.50 15.44
C ASN A 321 8.61 32.22 16.69
N SER A 322 8.24 32.78 17.83
CA SER A 322 8.94 32.54 19.10
C SER A 322 9.07 31.04 19.42
N VAL A 323 8.03 30.28 19.10
CA VAL A 323 7.97 28.81 19.27
C VAL A 323 7.21 28.20 18.08
N ALA A 324 7.70 27.07 17.58
CA ALA A 324 7.02 26.22 16.61
C ALA A 324 6.92 24.79 17.12
N ASN A 325 5.71 24.25 17.22
CA ASN A 325 5.53 22.84 17.52
C ASN A 325 5.90 21.97 16.31
N ILE A 326 6.71 20.95 16.53
CA ILE A 326 6.99 19.91 15.55
C ILE A 326 6.28 18.60 15.94
N ARG A 327 5.79 17.88 14.93
CA ARG A 327 4.87 16.74 15.13
C ARG A 327 5.34 15.50 14.40
N ILE A 328 4.84 14.33 14.84
CA ILE A 328 5.13 13.05 14.16
C ILE A 328 4.41 12.87 12.82
N GLY A 329 3.47 13.76 12.48
CA GLY A 329 2.71 13.68 11.22
C GLY A 329 2.15 15.03 10.81
N PRO A 330 1.70 15.17 9.54
CA PRO A 330 1.31 16.43 8.91
C PRO A 330 -0.13 16.86 9.27
N SER A 331 -0.44 16.97 10.54
CA SER A 331 -1.72 17.49 11.02
C SER A 331 -1.60 17.90 12.50
N SER A 332 -2.41 18.88 12.93
CA SER A 332 -2.54 19.26 14.33
C SER A 332 -3.08 18.14 15.24
N LYS A 333 -3.67 17.08 14.64
CA LYS A 333 -4.17 15.89 15.35
C LYS A 333 -3.06 14.90 15.71
N PHE A 334 -1.90 14.98 15.06
CA PHE A 334 -0.75 14.15 15.41
C PHE A 334 -0.03 14.68 16.64
N ASP A 335 0.58 13.78 17.39
CA ASP A 335 1.31 14.12 18.61
C ASP A 335 2.45 15.10 18.34
N LYS A 336 2.58 16.06 19.26
CA LYS A 336 3.74 16.94 19.32
C LYS A 336 4.95 16.16 19.84
N ILE A 337 6.06 16.21 19.10
CA ILE A 337 7.32 15.58 19.49
C ILE A 337 8.15 16.53 20.34
N SER A 338 8.27 17.79 19.86
CA SER A 338 9.14 18.81 20.45
C SER A 338 8.72 20.21 20.02
N GLN A 339 9.53 21.18 20.36
CA GLN A 339 9.37 22.59 19.98
C GLN A 339 10.69 23.13 19.46
N LEU A 340 10.64 23.91 18.40
CA LEU A 340 11.72 24.72 17.89
C LEU A 340 11.52 26.19 18.27
N LYS A 341 12.61 26.91 18.44
CA LYS A 341 12.61 28.35 18.80
C LYS A 341 12.85 29.22 17.58
N ARG A 342 12.57 30.51 17.70
CA ARG A 342 12.89 31.50 16.66
C ARG A 342 14.37 31.39 16.27
N ASN A 343 14.62 31.47 14.97
CA ASN A 343 15.92 31.36 14.30
C ASN A 343 16.53 29.94 14.29
N ASP A 344 15.89 28.92 14.90
CA ASP A 344 16.32 27.55 14.68
C ASP A 344 16.27 27.23 13.20
N THR A 345 17.37 26.72 12.65
CA THR A 345 17.47 26.33 11.23
C THR A 345 17.02 24.88 11.07
N ILE A 346 16.25 24.63 10.01
CA ILE A 346 15.75 23.32 9.63
C ILE A 346 16.09 23.02 8.18
N THR A 347 16.29 21.74 7.88
CA THR A 347 16.33 21.25 6.50
C THR A 347 14.92 20.82 6.09
N VAL A 348 14.43 21.32 4.97
CA VAL A 348 13.14 20.93 4.42
C VAL A 348 13.34 19.75 3.48
N LEU A 349 12.66 18.64 3.75
CA LEU A 349 12.73 17.39 3.01
C LEU A 349 11.63 17.26 1.97
N GLY A 350 10.44 17.81 2.31
CA GLY A 350 9.26 17.74 1.49
C GLY A 350 8.14 18.63 2.01
N LYS A 351 7.04 18.63 1.27
CA LYS A 351 5.85 19.41 1.59
C LYS A 351 4.59 18.57 1.34
N GLN A 352 3.70 18.54 2.29
CA GLN A 352 2.36 17.98 2.22
C GLN A 352 1.35 19.07 2.60
N ASP A 353 0.60 19.59 1.65
CA ASP A 353 -0.32 20.73 1.83
C ASP A 353 0.38 21.92 2.52
N ASP A 354 -0.07 22.26 3.73
CA ASP A 354 0.48 23.31 4.56
C ASP A 354 1.54 22.85 5.58
N TRP A 355 1.99 21.60 5.47
CA TRP A 355 3.00 21.03 6.36
C TRP A 355 4.32 20.82 5.63
N LEU A 356 5.41 21.18 6.26
CA LEU A 356 6.76 20.87 5.80
C LEU A 356 7.26 19.62 6.54
N HIS A 357 7.72 18.64 5.80
CA HIS A 357 8.53 17.54 6.32
C HIS A 357 9.94 18.07 6.50
N ILE A 358 10.44 18.01 7.69
CA ILE A 358 11.70 18.65 8.07
C ILE A 358 12.66 17.69 8.76
N LYS A 359 13.94 18.07 8.76
CA LYS A 359 14.97 17.52 9.61
C LYS A 359 15.58 18.64 10.43
N THR A 360 15.62 18.46 11.74
CA THR A 360 16.20 19.40 12.70
C THR A 360 17.73 19.31 12.73
N GLY A 361 18.39 20.24 13.38
CA GLY A 361 19.84 20.28 13.49
C GLY A 361 20.46 19.06 14.21
N ASP A 362 19.73 18.43 15.12
CA ASP A 362 20.09 17.19 15.79
C ASP A 362 19.72 15.92 15.01
N GLY A 363 19.16 16.08 13.81
CA GLY A 363 18.85 14.99 12.88
C GLY A 363 17.46 14.38 13.04
N GLN A 364 16.60 14.88 13.95
CA GLN A 364 15.23 14.39 14.11
C GLN A 364 14.38 14.79 12.92
N LYS A 365 13.61 13.84 12.35
CA LYS A 365 12.61 14.11 11.33
C LYS A 365 11.27 14.43 12.00
N ALA A 366 10.55 15.40 11.43
CA ALA A 366 9.28 15.88 11.97
C ALA A 366 8.47 16.61 10.89
N PHE A 367 7.25 17.03 11.25
CA PHE A 367 6.45 17.96 10.46
C PHE A 367 6.24 19.26 11.22
N VAL A 368 6.36 20.38 10.50
CA VAL A 368 6.08 21.73 11.00
C VAL A 368 5.09 22.43 10.07
N PHE A 369 4.21 23.25 10.63
CA PHE A 369 3.26 24.03 9.85
C PHE A 369 3.99 25.18 9.11
N LYS A 370 3.83 25.29 7.79
CA LYS A 370 4.64 26.16 6.92
C LYS A 370 4.64 27.63 7.34
N THR A 371 3.48 28.12 7.89
CA THR A 371 3.39 29.54 8.28
C THR A 371 4.27 29.90 9.47
N LEU A 372 4.82 28.92 10.19
CA LEU A 372 5.75 29.13 11.31
C LEU A 372 7.19 29.25 10.85
N THR A 373 7.44 29.13 9.56
CA THR A 373 8.79 29.09 8.96
C THR A 373 8.97 30.20 7.94
N GLU A 374 10.21 30.52 7.64
CA GLU A 374 10.66 31.40 6.58
C GLU A 374 11.78 30.72 5.82
N SER A 375 11.65 30.66 4.49
CA SER A 375 12.66 30.05 3.61
C SER A 375 13.96 30.83 3.65
N LEU A 376 15.09 30.15 3.73
CA LEU A 376 16.41 30.75 3.54
C LEU A 376 16.80 30.61 2.07
N PRO A 377 17.36 31.69 1.45
CA PRO A 377 17.76 31.67 0.06
C PRO A 377 18.89 30.69 -0.23
#